data_68aec12149cba15f6215477f469f3ce9
#
_entry.id   68aec12149cba15f6215477f469f3ce9
#
_cell.length_a   1.000
_cell.length_b   1.000
_cell.length_c   1.000
_cell.angle_alpha   90.00
_cell.angle_beta   90.00
_cell.angle_gamma   90.00
#
_symmetry.space_group_name_H-M   'P 1'
#
loop_
_entity.id
_entity.type
_entity.pdbx_description
1 polymer ?
#
loop_
_entity_poly.entity_id
_entity_poly.type
_entity_poly.pdbx_seq_one_letter_code
_entity_poly.pdbx_strand_id
1 'polypeptide(L)'
;LLNGCVRSRDTLARLGGDEFGVILEHCDVEQAERVAQKICDQMEEFRFVHDGRRFRIGTSIGLVPLDKRWSHGDAIMQAADTSCYAAKEAGRNRVHVWFDTDLTMHTRKGEMQWATRLEQALDEDRFLLYGQRIVPIRPTGEGLRCEVLIRLQDHDGSIIPPGAFLPAAERFQLASRIDRWVVRQVFALLASGDPALDAVHTLAVNLSGQSISDPAFQRYLLELIDSQPVDLGKLCFEITETAAITKLAEAGSFIQGMRRLGMRLALDDFGSGSSSFGYLKALQVDYLKIDGQFIKDVVHDPLDRAAVRCFCDVARVMGLKTVGEFVEDDPILQELLEL
;
A
#
# COMPACT_ATOMS: atom_id res chain seq x y z
N LEU A 1 -14.95 9.84 -24.94
CA LEU A 1 -16.17 9.04 -24.79
C LEU A 1 -16.92 9.50 -23.55
N LEU A 2 -16.37 9.43 -22.32
CA LEU A 2 -17.06 9.78 -21.09
C LEU A 2 -17.65 11.19 -21.08
N ASN A 3 -16.94 12.20 -21.61
CA ASN A 3 -17.45 13.57 -21.75
C ASN A 3 -18.76 13.67 -22.55
N GLY A 4 -19.02 12.74 -23.46
CA GLY A 4 -20.27 12.68 -24.22
C GLY A 4 -21.45 12.06 -23.47
N CYS A 5 -21.18 11.45 -22.31
CA CYS A 5 -22.21 10.82 -21.48
C CYS A 5 -22.76 11.75 -20.40
N VAL A 6 -22.00 12.77 -20.01
CA VAL A 6 -22.29 13.70 -18.92
C VAL A 6 -22.69 15.08 -19.47
N ARG A 7 -23.40 15.87 -18.68
CA ARG A 7 -23.85 17.22 -19.05
C ARG A 7 -22.75 18.25 -18.75
N SER A 8 -22.84 19.43 -19.33
CA SER A 8 -21.87 20.51 -19.12
C SER A 8 -21.76 21.00 -17.67
N ARG A 9 -22.77 20.73 -16.84
CA ARG A 9 -22.77 21.06 -15.41
C ARG A 9 -22.19 19.94 -14.53
N ASP A 10 -22.10 18.72 -15.07
CA ASP A 10 -21.57 17.58 -14.34
C ASP A 10 -20.04 17.66 -14.36
N THR A 11 -19.40 17.15 -13.32
CA THR A 11 -17.94 17.13 -13.22
C THR A 11 -17.43 15.74 -13.53
N LEU A 12 -16.48 15.64 -14.49
CA LEU A 12 -15.73 14.43 -14.80
C LEU A 12 -14.26 14.66 -14.49
N ALA A 13 -13.68 13.81 -13.66
CA ALA A 13 -12.26 13.85 -13.29
C ALA A 13 -11.63 12.47 -13.47
N ARG A 14 -10.35 12.44 -13.84
CA ARG A 14 -9.52 11.23 -13.77
C ARG A 14 -8.84 11.21 -12.41
N LEU A 15 -9.06 10.16 -11.63
CA LEU A 15 -8.52 10.01 -10.28
C LEU A 15 -7.13 9.39 -10.30
N GLY A 16 -6.86 8.48 -11.24
CA GLY A 16 -5.58 7.84 -11.44
C GLY A 16 -5.71 6.59 -12.32
N GLY A 17 -4.66 6.18 -13.01
CA GLY A 17 -4.67 4.96 -13.83
C GLY A 17 -5.89 4.88 -14.77
N ASP A 18 -6.74 3.89 -14.58
CA ASP A 18 -8.01 3.65 -15.28
C ASP A 18 -9.26 4.11 -14.49
N GLU A 19 -9.07 4.85 -13.40
CA GLU A 19 -10.14 5.30 -12.51
C GLU A 19 -10.60 6.71 -12.84
N PHE A 20 -11.93 6.87 -12.89
CA PHE A 20 -12.59 8.15 -13.17
C PHE A 20 -13.69 8.40 -12.14
N GLY A 21 -13.79 9.65 -11.69
CA GLY A 21 -14.89 10.13 -10.85
C GLY A 21 -15.85 11.01 -11.64
N VAL A 22 -17.14 10.86 -11.39
CA VAL A 22 -18.19 11.69 -11.99
C VAL A 22 -19.09 12.22 -10.88
N ILE A 23 -19.30 13.54 -10.83
CA ILE A 23 -20.30 14.16 -9.98
C ILE A 23 -21.45 14.61 -10.86
N LEU A 24 -22.65 14.06 -10.61
CA LEU A 24 -23.87 14.42 -11.29
C LEU A 24 -24.68 15.40 -10.43
N GLU A 25 -24.78 16.65 -10.89
CA GLU A 25 -25.48 17.70 -10.14
C GLU A 25 -26.99 17.69 -10.43
N HIS A 26 -27.78 17.98 -9.37
CA HIS A 26 -29.26 18.05 -9.47
C HIS A 26 -29.87 16.82 -10.18
N CYS A 27 -29.49 15.65 -9.71
CA CYS A 27 -29.84 14.37 -10.28
C CYS A 27 -30.37 13.44 -9.18
N ASP A 28 -31.54 12.85 -9.37
CA ASP A 28 -32.00 11.79 -8.49
C ASP A 28 -31.29 10.46 -8.81
N VAL A 29 -31.46 9.49 -7.91
CA VAL A 29 -30.74 8.19 -8.03
C VAL A 29 -31.12 7.47 -9.32
N GLU A 30 -32.39 7.48 -9.72
CA GLU A 30 -32.85 6.80 -10.93
C GLU A 30 -32.30 7.46 -12.21
N GLN A 31 -32.15 8.78 -12.20
CA GLN A 31 -31.55 9.51 -13.30
C GLN A 31 -30.04 9.24 -13.37
N ALA A 32 -29.39 9.22 -12.22
CA ALA A 32 -27.96 8.92 -12.12
C ALA A 32 -27.65 7.48 -12.58
N GLU A 33 -28.50 6.52 -12.21
CA GLU A 33 -28.38 5.13 -12.64
C GLU A 33 -28.52 4.99 -14.16
N ARG A 34 -29.48 5.71 -14.78
CA ARG A 34 -29.61 5.75 -16.24
C ARG A 34 -28.37 6.33 -16.94
N VAL A 35 -27.76 7.37 -16.37
CA VAL A 35 -26.51 7.95 -16.90
C VAL A 35 -25.37 6.95 -16.76
N ALA A 36 -25.23 6.31 -15.61
CA ALA A 36 -24.22 5.31 -15.36
C ALA A 36 -24.38 4.08 -16.27
N GLN A 37 -25.61 3.59 -16.47
CA GLN A 37 -25.87 2.48 -17.40
C GLN A 37 -25.51 2.86 -18.84
N LYS A 38 -25.86 4.08 -19.28
CA LYS A 38 -25.46 4.58 -20.59
C LYS A 38 -23.93 4.61 -20.77
N ILE A 39 -23.17 4.93 -19.71
CA ILE A 39 -21.71 4.86 -19.73
C ILE A 39 -21.25 3.41 -19.94
N CYS A 40 -21.81 2.45 -19.21
CA CYS A 40 -21.50 1.03 -19.38
C CYS A 40 -21.75 0.56 -20.82
N ASP A 41 -22.94 0.88 -21.36
CA ASP A 41 -23.36 0.48 -22.71
C ASP A 41 -22.41 1.06 -23.78
N GLN A 42 -22.08 2.35 -23.66
CA GLN A 42 -21.16 3.01 -24.61
C GLN A 42 -19.73 2.48 -24.51
N MET A 43 -19.26 2.13 -23.33
CA MET A 43 -17.95 1.51 -23.16
C MET A 43 -17.93 0.09 -23.73
N GLU A 44 -19.00 -0.67 -23.59
CA GLU A 44 -19.12 -2.01 -24.17
C GLU A 44 -19.18 -1.99 -25.71
N GLU A 45 -19.82 -0.98 -26.30
CA GLU A 45 -19.87 -0.77 -27.75
C GLU A 45 -18.54 -0.24 -28.31
N PHE A 46 -17.78 0.48 -27.49
CA PHE A 46 -16.53 1.10 -27.92
C PHE A 46 -15.48 0.04 -28.27
N ARG A 47 -14.80 0.26 -29.37
CA ARG A 47 -13.70 -0.60 -29.84
C ARG A 47 -12.41 0.22 -29.84
N PHE A 48 -11.60 0.01 -28.81
CA PHE A 48 -10.28 0.61 -28.77
C PHE A 48 -9.35 -0.10 -29.75
N VAL A 49 -8.71 0.68 -30.63
CA VAL A 49 -7.75 0.15 -31.61
C VAL A 49 -6.35 0.61 -31.24
N HIS A 50 -5.44 -0.33 -31.00
CA HIS A 50 -4.04 -0.06 -30.74
C HIS A 50 -3.19 -1.08 -31.51
N ASP A 51 -2.20 -0.61 -32.25
CA ASP A 51 -1.33 -1.44 -33.10
C ASP A 51 -2.09 -2.42 -34.02
N GLY A 52 -3.20 -1.94 -34.61
CA GLY A 52 -4.04 -2.75 -35.51
C GLY A 52 -4.93 -3.81 -34.80
N ARG A 53 -4.83 -3.93 -33.49
CA ARG A 53 -5.66 -4.84 -32.68
C ARG A 53 -6.85 -4.09 -32.08
N ARG A 54 -8.00 -4.77 -32.03
CA ARG A 54 -9.23 -4.23 -31.46
C ARG A 54 -9.44 -4.81 -30.05
N PHE A 55 -9.63 -3.94 -29.07
CA PHE A 55 -9.90 -4.32 -27.69
C PHE A 55 -11.31 -3.93 -27.30
N ARG A 56 -11.98 -4.81 -26.58
CA ARG A 56 -13.22 -4.50 -25.85
C ARG A 56 -12.85 -3.95 -24.48
N ILE A 57 -13.50 -2.87 -24.08
CA ILE A 57 -13.31 -2.26 -22.77
C ILE A 57 -14.67 -2.26 -22.07
N GLY A 58 -14.73 -2.79 -20.86
CA GLY A 58 -15.89 -2.70 -19.98
C GLY A 58 -15.62 -1.72 -18.85
N THR A 59 -16.68 -1.21 -18.21
CA THR A 59 -16.54 -0.38 -17.02
C THR A 59 -17.47 -0.86 -15.92
N SER A 60 -16.98 -0.86 -14.68
CA SER A 60 -17.78 -1.13 -13.48
C SER A 60 -17.95 0.18 -12.72
N ILE A 61 -19.16 0.51 -12.32
CA ILE A 61 -19.52 1.81 -11.77
C ILE A 61 -20.14 1.62 -10.39
N GLY A 62 -19.56 2.26 -9.37
CA GLY A 62 -20.19 2.47 -8.07
C GLY A 62 -20.90 3.82 -8.04
N LEU A 63 -22.20 3.84 -7.75
CA LEU A 63 -23.01 5.03 -7.69
C LEU A 63 -23.41 5.32 -6.25
N VAL A 64 -23.04 6.51 -5.74
CA VAL A 64 -23.31 6.92 -4.35
C VAL A 64 -24.20 8.15 -4.34
N PRO A 65 -25.42 8.09 -3.74
CA PRO A 65 -26.24 9.27 -3.52
C PRO A 65 -25.60 10.22 -2.51
N LEU A 66 -25.38 11.49 -2.89
CA LEU A 66 -24.81 12.52 -2.02
C LEU A 66 -25.93 13.27 -1.32
N ASP A 67 -26.04 13.10 -0.01
CA ASP A 67 -27.00 13.78 0.85
C ASP A 67 -26.36 14.20 2.21
N LYS A 68 -27.19 14.68 3.14
CA LYS A 68 -26.72 15.23 4.44
C LYS A 68 -26.09 14.21 5.39
N ARG A 69 -26.11 12.90 5.08
CA ARG A 69 -25.48 11.85 5.89
C ARG A 69 -23.95 11.88 5.80
N TRP A 70 -23.43 12.39 4.71
CA TRP A 70 -21.99 12.42 4.44
C TRP A 70 -21.34 13.60 5.17
N SER A 71 -20.41 13.31 6.09
CA SER A 71 -19.68 14.32 6.85
C SER A 71 -18.34 14.70 6.22
N HIS A 72 -17.74 13.80 5.43
CA HIS A 72 -16.41 13.96 4.82
C HIS A 72 -16.34 13.34 3.43
N GLY A 73 -15.53 13.92 2.54
CA GLY A 73 -15.31 13.42 1.17
C GLY A 73 -14.74 12.00 1.14
N ASP A 74 -13.85 11.66 2.07
CA ASP A 74 -13.24 10.32 2.16
C ASP A 74 -14.28 9.21 2.37
N ALA A 75 -15.31 9.46 3.17
CA ALA A 75 -16.40 8.52 3.38
C ALA A 75 -17.22 8.28 2.10
N ILE A 76 -17.39 9.32 1.27
CA ILE A 76 -18.04 9.22 -0.04
C ILE A 76 -17.19 8.39 -1.00
N MET A 77 -15.87 8.65 -1.04
CA MET A 77 -14.94 7.90 -1.87
C MET A 77 -14.91 6.42 -1.46
N GLN A 78 -14.87 6.13 -0.18
CA GLN A 78 -14.92 4.75 0.33
C GLN A 78 -16.23 4.03 -0.05
N ALA A 79 -17.37 4.71 0.01
CA ALA A 79 -18.65 4.16 -0.42
C ALA A 79 -18.68 3.90 -1.93
N ALA A 80 -18.08 4.81 -2.73
CA ALA A 80 -17.97 4.66 -4.18
C ALA A 80 -17.07 3.45 -4.54
N ASP A 81 -15.94 3.30 -3.89
CA ASP A 81 -15.03 2.15 -4.07
C ASP A 81 -15.73 0.84 -3.72
N THR A 82 -16.42 0.81 -2.56
CA THR A 82 -17.18 -0.37 -2.14
C THR A 82 -18.24 -0.76 -3.16
N SER A 83 -18.98 0.21 -3.69
CA SER A 83 -20.00 -0.03 -4.72
C SER A 83 -19.38 -0.45 -6.05
N CYS A 84 -18.25 0.15 -6.43
CA CYS A 84 -17.53 -0.24 -7.64
C CYS A 84 -17.00 -1.67 -7.53
N TYR A 85 -16.50 -2.06 -6.36
CA TYR A 85 -16.08 -3.41 -6.09
C TYR A 85 -17.25 -4.40 -6.17
N ALA A 86 -18.41 -4.07 -5.59
CA ALA A 86 -19.63 -4.87 -5.71
C ALA A 86 -20.06 -5.07 -7.18
N ALA A 87 -19.93 -4.03 -8.02
CA ALA A 87 -20.18 -4.15 -9.45
C ALA A 87 -19.20 -5.11 -10.14
N LYS A 88 -17.91 -5.08 -9.72
CA LYS A 88 -16.86 -6.01 -10.22
C LYS A 88 -17.15 -7.46 -9.83
N GLU A 89 -17.53 -7.71 -8.58
CA GLU A 89 -17.89 -9.06 -8.09
C GLU A 89 -19.15 -9.62 -8.74
N ALA A 90 -20.16 -8.77 -8.97
CA ALA A 90 -21.41 -9.19 -9.62
C ALA A 90 -21.26 -9.55 -11.10
N GLY A 91 -20.04 -9.56 -11.66
CA GLY A 91 -19.74 -9.97 -13.03
C GLY A 91 -19.23 -8.84 -13.93
N ARG A 92 -18.76 -7.74 -13.37
CA ARG A 92 -18.21 -6.56 -14.07
C ARG A 92 -19.19 -5.92 -15.07
N ASN A 93 -18.75 -4.84 -15.72
CA ASN A 93 -19.48 -4.12 -16.78
C ASN A 93 -20.93 -3.78 -16.39
N ARG A 94 -21.10 -3.21 -15.20
CA ARG A 94 -22.40 -2.86 -14.62
C ARG A 94 -22.32 -1.74 -13.61
N VAL A 95 -23.51 -1.24 -13.24
CA VAL A 95 -23.69 -0.26 -12.17
C VAL A 95 -24.11 -0.97 -10.89
N HIS A 96 -23.54 -0.55 -9.76
CA HIS A 96 -24.04 -0.88 -8.42
C HIS A 96 -24.35 0.42 -7.68
N VAL A 97 -25.60 0.56 -7.23
CA VAL A 97 -26.03 1.69 -6.40
C VAL A 97 -25.74 1.38 -4.95
N TRP A 98 -25.10 2.31 -4.24
CA TRP A 98 -24.78 2.17 -2.85
C TRP A 98 -26.03 2.29 -1.96
N PHE A 99 -26.19 1.37 -1.03
CA PHE A 99 -27.24 1.39 0.00
C PHE A 99 -26.59 1.29 1.39
N ASP A 100 -27.19 1.89 2.42
CA ASP A 100 -26.66 1.86 3.81
C ASP A 100 -26.41 0.43 4.34
N THR A 101 -27.15 -0.56 3.84
CA THR A 101 -26.97 -1.97 4.14
C THR A 101 -25.73 -2.58 3.49
N ASP A 102 -25.19 -1.98 2.44
CA ASP A 102 -24.05 -2.51 1.70
C ASP A 102 -22.74 -2.41 2.50
N LEU A 103 -22.57 -1.34 3.29
CA LEU A 103 -21.40 -1.17 4.15
C LEU A 103 -21.25 -2.32 5.17
N THR A 104 -22.35 -2.87 5.67
CA THR A 104 -22.31 -3.92 6.68
C THR A 104 -22.33 -5.33 6.11
N MET A 105 -22.95 -5.56 4.95
CA MET A 105 -23.07 -6.89 4.37
C MET A 105 -21.99 -7.21 3.33
N HIS A 106 -21.66 -6.26 2.42
CA HIS A 106 -20.65 -6.51 1.39
C HIS A 106 -19.24 -6.44 1.96
N THR A 107 -18.96 -5.45 2.82
CA THR A 107 -17.66 -5.40 3.51
C THR A 107 -17.45 -6.65 4.33
N ARG A 108 -18.44 -7.08 5.12
CA ARG A 108 -18.34 -8.31 5.93
C ARG A 108 -18.24 -9.58 5.09
N LYS A 109 -18.98 -9.69 4.01
CA LYS A 109 -18.99 -10.91 3.17
C LYS A 109 -17.72 -11.00 2.31
N GLY A 110 -17.29 -9.90 1.71
CA GLY A 110 -16.02 -9.82 0.97
C GLY A 110 -14.82 -10.01 1.88
N GLU A 111 -14.83 -9.41 3.06
CA GLU A 111 -13.77 -9.56 4.06
C GLU A 111 -13.72 -10.97 4.68
N MET A 112 -14.87 -11.59 4.97
CA MET A 112 -14.90 -13.00 5.41
C MET A 112 -14.39 -13.95 4.32
N GLN A 113 -14.68 -13.67 3.06
CA GLN A 113 -14.11 -14.41 1.94
C GLN A 113 -12.60 -14.22 1.85
N TRP A 114 -12.13 -12.99 2.09
CA TRP A 114 -10.69 -12.73 2.15
C TRP A 114 -10.01 -13.46 3.30
N ALA A 115 -10.61 -13.50 4.50
CA ALA A 115 -10.04 -14.23 5.63
C ALA A 115 -9.83 -15.71 5.29
N THR A 116 -10.88 -16.37 4.78
CA THR A 116 -10.81 -17.78 4.36
C THR A 116 -9.78 -17.98 3.23
N ARG A 117 -9.76 -17.08 2.24
CA ARG A 117 -8.85 -17.14 1.11
C ARG A 117 -7.38 -16.95 1.53
N LEU A 118 -7.12 -16.07 2.50
CA LEU A 118 -5.79 -15.83 3.05
C LEU A 118 -5.31 -17.01 3.90
N GLU A 119 -6.19 -17.64 4.69
CA GLU A 119 -5.86 -18.87 5.42
C GLU A 119 -5.49 -20.00 4.46
N GLN A 120 -6.29 -20.22 3.43
CA GLN A 120 -5.98 -21.20 2.39
C GLN A 120 -4.67 -20.87 1.67
N ALA A 121 -4.42 -19.60 1.35
CA ALA A 121 -3.19 -19.17 0.70
C ALA A 121 -1.95 -19.41 1.56
N LEU A 122 -2.07 -19.25 2.89
CA LEU A 122 -0.99 -19.60 3.84
C LEU A 122 -0.73 -21.10 3.89
N ASP A 123 -1.79 -21.91 3.89
CA ASP A 123 -1.71 -23.37 3.97
C ASP A 123 -1.20 -24.00 2.65
N GLU A 124 -1.52 -23.37 1.50
CA GLU A 124 -1.14 -23.80 0.16
C GLU A 124 0.16 -23.13 -0.34
N ASP A 125 0.81 -22.30 0.48
CA ASP A 125 2.07 -21.57 0.15
C ASP A 125 1.95 -20.72 -1.12
N ARG A 126 0.79 -20.04 -1.33
CA ARG A 126 0.49 -19.25 -2.54
C ARG A 126 0.94 -17.80 -2.49
N PHE A 127 1.67 -17.39 -1.46
CA PHE A 127 2.29 -16.08 -1.46
C PHE A 127 3.61 -16.10 -2.23
N LEU A 128 3.95 -14.95 -2.81
CA LEU A 128 5.18 -14.73 -3.55
C LEU A 128 5.90 -13.50 -2.99
N LEU A 129 7.23 -13.51 -3.03
CA LEU A 129 8.04 -12.35 -2.70
C LEU A 129 8.59 -11.71 -3.98
N TYR A 130 8.36 -10.43 -4.13
CA TYR A 130 8.96 -9.58 -5.15
C TYR A 130 9.99 -8.68 -4.50
N GLY A 131 10.99 -8.25 -5.27
CA GLY A 131 12.00 -7.33 -4.80
C GLY A 131 11.94 -6.01 -5.57
N GLN A 132 11.83 -4.89 -4.86
CA GLN A 132 11.98 -3.56 -5.44
C GLN A 132 13.31 -2.94 -4.99
N ARG A 133 14.09 -2.47 -5.95
CA ARG A 133 15.39 -1.86 -5.65
C ARG A 133 15.21 -0.48 -5.02
N ILE A 134 15.97 -0.24 -3.93
CA ILE A 134 16.15 1.09 -3.34
C ILE A 134 17.49 1.62 -3.87
N VAL A 135 17.41 2.69 -4.69
CA VAL A 135 18.58 3.24 -5.37
C VAL A 135 19.13 4.43 -4.58
N PRO A 136 20.41 4.42 -4.16
CA PRO A 136 20.98 5.59 -3.52
C PRO A 136 21.11 6.73 -4.54
N ILE A 137 20.62 7.93 -4.17
CA ILE A 137 20.71 9.12 -5.03
C ILE A 137 22.14 9.65 -5.15
N ARG A 138 23.02 9.29 -4.21
CA ARG A 138 24.47 9.55 -4.26
C ARG A 138 25.23 8.24 -4.14
N PRO A 139 26.31 8.04 -4.91
CA PRO A 139 27.09 6.81 -4.82
C PRO A 139 27.61 6.57 -3.37
N THR A 140 27.23 5.45 -2.78
CA THR A 140 27.65 5.10 -1.41
C THR A 140 28.74 4.04 -1.37
N GLY A 141 29.03 3.37 -2.49
CA GLY A 141 29.91 2.18 -2.53
C GLY A 141 29.33 0.96 -1.82
N GLU A 142 28.14 1.06 -1.23
CA GLU A 142 27.42 -0.04 -0.59
C GLU A 142 26.69 -0.90 -1.65
N GLY A 143 26.47 -2.18 -1.35
CA GLY A 143 25.78 -3.10 -2.24
C GLY A 143 24.29 -2.78 -2.48
N LEU A 144 23.64 -3.67 -3.19
CA LEU A 144 22.22 -3.55 -3.54
C LEU A 144 21.31 -3.51 -2.30
N ARG A 145 20.38 -2.57 -2.29
CA ARG A 145 19.29 -2.51 -1.32
C ARG A 145 17.98 -2.84 -2.00
N CYS A 146 17.16 -3.64 -1.34
CA CYS A 146 15.92 -4.13 -1.94
C CYS A 146 14.83 -4.18 -0.87
N GLU A 147 13.65 -3.69 -1.19
CA GLU A 147 12.45 -3.90 -0.40
C GLU A 147 11.75 -5.16 -0.85
N VAL A 148 11.37 -6.00 0.10
CA VAL A 148 10.65 -7.27 -0.14
C VAL A 148 9.16 -7.00 -0.07
N LEU A 149 8.49 -7.23 -1.19
CA LEU A 149 7.08 -6.95 -1.38
C LEU A 149 6.29 -8.24 -1.58
N ILE A 150 5.31 -8.48 -0.73
CA ILE A 150 4.44 -9.65 -0.83
C ILE A 150 3.45 -9.51 -2.00
N ARG A 151 3.16 -10.62 -2.65
CA ARG A 151 2.08 -10.79 -3.64
C ARG A 151 1.33 -12.07 -3.31
N LEU A 152 0.06 -12.14 -3.68
CA LEU A 152 -0.74 -13.34 -3.56
C LEU A 152 -1.01 -13.88 -4.97
N GLN A 153 -0.71 -15.15 -5.20
CA GLN A 153 -1.09 -15.85 -6.43
C GLN A 153 -2.47 -16.47 -6.25
N ASP A 154 -3.39 -16.12 -7.14
CA ASP A 154 -4.71 -16.73 -7.17
C ASP A 154 -4.70 -18.13 -7.79
N HIS A 155 -5.79 -18.86 -7.66
CA HIS A 155 -5.94 -20.20 -8.23
C HIS A 155 -5.86 -20.23 -9.76
N ASP A 156 -6.20 -19.13 -10.44
CA ASP A 156 -6.08 -18.97 -11.89
C ASP A 156 -4.67 -18.54 -12.33
N GLY A 157 -3.74 -18.38 -11.39
CA GLY A 157 -2.37 -17.94 -11.63
C GLY A 157 -2.21 -16.40 -11.68
N SER A 158 -3.27 -15.63 -11.55
CA SER A 158 -3.19 -14.16 -11.50
C SER A 158 -2.51 -13.68 -10.22
N ILE A 159 -1.81 -12.54 -10.33
CA ILE A 159 -1.10 -11.94 -9.20
C ILE A 159 -1.92 -10.81 -8.61
N ILE A 160 -2.17 -10.91 -7.32
CA ILE A 160 -2.96 -9.97 -6.53
C ILE A 160 -2.01 -9.09 -5.71
N PRO A 161 -2.12 -7.75 -5.83
CA PRO A 161 -1.29 -6.81 -5.08
C PRO A 161 -1.70 -6.75 -3.61
N PRO A 162 -0.78 -6.33 -2.69
CA PRO A 162 -1.00 -6.32 -1.24
C PRO A 162 -2.15 -5.41 -0.80
N GLY A 163 -2.37 -4.28 -1.45
CA GLY A 163 -3.48 -3.36 -1.14
C GLY A 163 -4.87 -4.00 -1.24
N ALA A 164 -5.02 -5.10 -2.01
CA ALA A 164 -6.29 -5.80 -2.14
C ALA A 164 -6.58 -6.75 -0.96
N PHE A 165 -5.58 -7.22 -0.21
CA PHE A 165 -5.77 -8.25 0.81
C PHE A 165 -5.21 -7.90 2.20
N LEU A 166 -4.18 -7.02 2.30
CA LEU A 166 -3.60 -6.65 3.61
C LEU A 166 -4.61 -5.98 4.55
N PRO A 167 -5.52 -5.08 4.09
CA PRO A 167 -6.54 -4.52 4.99
C PRO A 167 -7.43 -5.58 5.62
N ALA A 168 -7.80 -6.62 4.86
CA ALA A 168 -8.53 -7.76 5.39
C ALA A 168 -7.67 -8.60 6.35
N ALA A 169 -6.40 -8.84 6.03
CA ALA A 169 -5.48 -9.54 6.91
C ALA A 169 -5.33 -8.85 8.27
N GLU A 170 -5.23 -7.54 8.30
CA GLU A 170 -5.17 -6.76 9.54
C GLU A 170 -6.47 -6.88 10.33
N ARG A 171 -7.60 -6.69 9.68
CA ARG A 171 -8.92 -6.74 10.32
C ARG A 171 -9.23 -8.11 10.95
N PHE A 172 -8.85 -9.20 10.28
CA PHE A 172 -9.08 -10.56 10.76
C PHE A 172 -7.90 -11.15 11.55
N GLN A 173 -6.95 -10.33 11.98
CA GLN A 173 -5.80 -10.73 12.80
C GLN A 173 -4.92 -11.80 12.12
N LEU A 174 -4.85 -11.77 10.79
CA LEU A 174 -4.02 -12.67 9.99
C LEU A 174 -2.66 -12.05 9.62
N ALA A 175 -2.48 -10.75 9.82
CA ALA A 175 -1.26 -10.05 9.42
C ALA A 175 0.00 -10.67 10.08
N SER A 176 -0.06 -11.03 11.38
CA SER A 176 1.06 -11.69 12.05
C SER A 176 1.39 -13.08 11.46
N ARG A 177 0.40 -13.82 10.93
CA ARG A 177 0.65 -15.10 10.25
C ARG A 177 1.33 -14.87 8.88
N ILE A 178 0.91 -13.85 8.16
CA ILE A 178 1.52 -13.44 6.89
C ILE A 178 2.96 -12.98 7.12
N ASP A 179 3.20 -12.14 8.13
CA ASP A 179 4.54 -11.67 8.47
C ASP A 179 5.49 -12.82 8.85
N ARG A 180 4.99 -13.83 9.60
CA ARG A 180 5.74 -15.07 9.87
C ARG A 180 6.13 -15.79 8.58
N TRP A 181 5.19 -15.89 7.65
CA TRP A 181 5.46 -16.50 6.35
C TRP A 181 6.54 -15.73 5.59
N VAL A 182 6.41 -14.41 5.49
CA VAL A 182 7.37 -13.53 4.80
C VAL A 182 8.76 -13.66 5.42
N VAL A 183 8.87 -13.52 6.74
CA VAL A 183 10.15 -13.60 7.46
C VAL A 183 10.81 -14.97 7.26
N ARG A 184 10.04 -16.06 7.35
CA ARG A 184 10.54 -17.42 7.08
C ARG A 184 11.13 -17.54 5.67
N GLN A 185 10.43 -17.02 4.66
CA GLN A 185 10.93 -17.08 3.27
C GLN A 185 12.19 -16.23 3.07
N VAL A 186 12.25 -15.05 3.69
CA VAL A 186 13.45 -14.20 3.63
C VAL A 186 14.64 -14.85 4.32
N PHE A 187 14.45 -15.49 5.47
CA PHE A 187 15.51 -16.25 6.14
C PHE A 187 15.97 -17.43 5.29
N ALA A 188 15.05 -18.20 4.71
CA ALA A 188 15.38 -19.30 3.80
C ALA A 188 16.15 -18.81 2.57
N LEU A 189 15.75 -17.65 2.02
CA LEU A 189 16.46 -17.02 0.92
C LEU A 189 17.90 -16.65 1.32
N LEU A 190 18.09 -15.96 2.44
CA LEU A 190 19.43 -15.59 2.94
C LEU A 190 20.29 -16.81 3.27
N ALA A 191 19.70 -17.90 3.75
CA ALA A 191 20.39 -19.15 4.06
C ALA A 191 20.69 -20.00 2.82
N SER A 192 20.10 -19.70 1.66
CA SER A 192 20.24 -20.51 0.43
C SER A 192 21.66 -20.55 -0.14
N GLY A 193 22.47 -19.55 0.19
CA GLY A 193 23.83 -19.40 -0.39
C GLY A 193 23.79 -19.00 -1.88
N ASP A 194 22.67 -18.44 -2.38
CA ASP A 194 22.57 -17.96 -3.75
C ASP A 194 23.56 -16.80 -3.98
N PRO A 195 24.51 -16.92 -4.95
CA PRO A 195 25.49 -15.88 -5.23
C PRO A 195 24.88 -14.53 -5.62
N ALA A 196 23.63 -14.49 -6.11
CA ALA A 196 22.93 -13.25 -6.39
C ALA A 196 22.73 -12.39 -5.11
N LEU A 197 22.71 -13.03 -3.94
CA LEU A 197 22.58 -12.36 -2.64
C LEU A 197 23.88 -11.80 -2.07
N ASP A 198 25.03 -12.17 -2.63
CA ASP A 198 26.32 -11.63 -2.19
C ASP A 198 26.40 -10.12 -2.42
N ALA A 199 25.81 -9.63 -3.51
CA ALA A 199 25.72 -8.21 -3.82
C ALA A 199 24.66 -7.46 -2.99
N VAL A 200 23.79 -8.17 -2.27
CA VAL A 200 22.73 -7.57 -1.47
C VAL A 200 23.26 -7.11 -0.13
N HIS A 201 23.20 -5.81 0.11
CA HIS A 201 23.57 -5.16 1.36
C HIS A 201 22.40 -5.14 2.35
N THR A 202 21.16 -4.95 1.86
CA THR A 202 19.98 -4.83 2.72
C THR A 202 18.74 -5.38 2.03
N LEU A 203 18.01 -6.24 2.73
CA LEU A 203 16.64 -6.64 2.45
C LEU A 203 15.73 -5.97 3.47
N ALA A 204 14.88 -5.07 3.00
CA ALA A 204 13.88 -4.41 3.81
C ALA A 204 12.58 -5.23 3.80
N VAL A 205 12.01 -5.46 4.96
CA VAL A 205 10.84 -6.33 5.17
C VAL A 205 9.81 -5.60 6.01
N ASN A 206 8.63 -5.42 5.45
CA ASN A 206 7.50 -4.80 6.13
C ASN A 206 6.97 -5.69 7.26
N LEU A 207 6.69 -5.10 8.42
CA LEU A 207 6.03 -5.75 9.56
C LEU A 207 4.79 -4.99 9.98
N SER A 208 3.71 -5.72 10.17
CA SER A 208 2.45 -5.16 10.68
C SER A 208 2.55 -4.75 12.14
N GLY A 209 1.73 -3.77 12.54
CA GLY A 209 1.58 -3.40 13.95
C GLY A 209 1.10 -4.54 14.85
N GLN A 210 0.44 -5.54 14.27
CA GLN A 210 0.03 -6.76 14.99
C GLN A 210 1.25 -7.59 15.38
N SER A 211 2.18 -7.82 14.47
CA SER A 211 3.40 -8.60 14.72
C SER A 211 4.30 -7.99 15.77
N ILE A 212 4.46 -6.67 15.74
CA ILE A 212 5.30 -5.95 16.69
C ILE A 212 4.82 -6.14 18.12
N SER A 213 3.50 -6.21 18.31
CA SER A 213 2.87 -6.33 19.63
C SER A 213 2.55 -7.78 20.00
N ASP A 214 2.80 -8.76 19.12
CA ASP A 214 2.52 -10.17 19.37
C ASP A 214 3.72 -10.90 19.99
N PRO A 215 3.67 -11.24 21.31
CA PRO A 215 4.77 -11.99 21.94
C PRO A 215 5.04 -13.35 21.29
N ALA A 216 4.02 -13.93 20.63
CA ALA A 216 4.19 -15.21 19.94
C ALA A 216 4.96 -15.03 18.62
N PHE A 217 4.76 -13.91 17.92
CA PHE A 217 5.57 -13.55 16.77
C PHE A 217 7.02 -13.29 17.17
N GLN A 218 7.24 -12.53 18.24
CA GLN A 218 8.59 -12.20 18.72
C GLN A 218 9.36 -13.46 19.11
N ARG A 219 8.74 -14.40 19.83
CA ARG A 219 9.36 -15.70 20.13
C ARG A 219 9.71 -16.48 18.88
N TYR A 220 8.77 -16.59 17.95
CA TYR A 220 8.98 -17.26 16.67
C TYR A 220 10.19 -16.65 15.91
N LEU A 221 10.28 -15.33 15.88
CA LEU A 221 11.40 -14.64 15.22
C LEU A 221 12.75 -14.99 15.89
N LEU A 222 12.80 -15.00 17.22
CA LEU A 222 14.01 -15.38 17.95
C LEU A 222 14.40 -16.85 17.71
N GLU A 223 13.44 -17.76 17.73
CA GLU A 223 13.65 -19.17 17.39
C GLU A 223 14.17 -19.36 15.96
N LEU A 224 13.64 -18.56 15.01
CA LEU A 224 14.10 -18.59 13.63
C LEU A 224 15.54 -18.10 13.50
N ILE A 225 15.90 -17.01 14.20
CA ILE A 225 17.26 -16.48 14.26
C ILE A 225 18.24 -17.51 14.81
N ASP A 226 17.86 -18.20 15.89
CA ASP A 226 18.71 -19.21 16.54
C ASP A 226 18.87 -20.46 15.65
N SER A 227 17.84 -20.82 14.88
CA SER A 227 17.83 -22.05 14.05
C SER A 227 18.48 -21.86 12.68
N GLN A 228 18.56 -20.64 12.16
CA GLN A 228 19.10 -20.34 10.84
C GLN A 228 20.16 -19.23 10.93
N PRO A 229 21.45 -19.57 10.91
CA PRO A 229 22.51 -18.56 10.97
C PRO A 229 22.59 -17.79 9.64
N VAL A 230 22.00 -16.61 9.63
CA VAL A 230 22.02 -15.65 8.51
C VAL A 230 22.71 -14.35 8.97
N ASP A 231 23.24 -13.58 8.02
CA ASP A 231 23.76 -12.24 8.33
C ASP A 231 22.59 -11.27 8.63
N LEU A 232 22.30 -11.11 9.92
CA LEU A 232 21.24 -10.22 10.40
C LEU A 232 21.49 -8.75 10.03
N GLY A 233 22.73 -8.36 9.77
CA GLY A 233 23.07 -7.03 9.27
C GLY A 233 22.53 -6.73 7.86
N LYS A 234 22.13 -7.76 7.11
CA LYS A 234 21.44 -7.62 5.84
C LYS A 234 19.93 -7.37 5.97
N LEU A 235 19.34 -7.53 7.16
CA LEU A 235 17.90 -7.34 7.39
C LEU A 235 17.60 -5.94 7.90
N CYS A 236 16.53 -5.34 7.35
CA CYS A 236 15.92 -4.12 7.83
C CYS A 236 14.42 -4.36 7.98
N PHE A 237 13.88 -4.25 9.18
CA PHE A 237 12.43 -4.29 9.35
C PHE A 237 11.84 -2.89 9.20
N GLU A 238 10.75 -2.79 8.45
CA GLU A 238 10.00 -1.56 8.21
C GLU A 238 8.69 -1.59 8.98
N ILE A 239 8.39 -0.52 9.68
CA ILE A 239 7.23 -0.37 10.55
C ILE A 239 6.58 0.96 10.21
N THR A 240 5.29 0.98 9.90
CA THR A 240 4.60 2.23 9.59
C THR A 240 4.57 3.18 10.79
N GLU A 241 4.64 4.48 10.54
CA GLU A 241 4.57 5.52 11.57
C GLU A 241 3.35 5.32 12.47
N THR A 242 2.17 5.10 11.87
CA THR A 242 0.92 4.89 12.60
C THR A 242 0.97 3.69 13.54
N ALA A 243 1.54 2.56 13.10
CA ALA A 243 1.69 1.37 13.95
C ALA A 243 2.64 1.63 15.13
N ALA A 244 3.76 2.31 14.88
CA ALA A 244 4.76 2.64 15.90
C ALA A 244 4.22 3.62 16.96
N ILE A 245 3.43 4.62 16.55
CA ILE A 245 2.86 5.60 17.49
C ILE A 245 1.74 5.00 18.34
N THR A 246 0.87 4.19 17.71
CA THR A 246 -0.29 3.58 18.40
C THR A 246 0.15 2.74 19.61
N LYS A 247 1.33 2.10 19.54
CA LYS A 247 1.87 1.25 20.60
C LYS A 247 3.36 1.57 20.84
N LEU A 248 3.65 2.82 21.15
CA LEU A 248 5.01 3.36 21.20
C LEU A 248 5.98 2.60 22.10
N ALA A 249 5.54 2.17 23.28
CA ALA A 249 6.38 1.42 24.22
C ALA A 249 6.74 0.03 23.70
N GLU A 250 5.78 -0.66 23.08
CA GLU A 250 5.98 -1.99 22.50
C GLU A 250 6.86 -1.91 21.27
N ALA A 251 6.60 -0.94 20.37
CA ALA A 251 7.43 -0.69 19.20
C ALA A 251 8.87 -0.33 19.59
N GLY A 252 9.06 0.54 20.56
CA GLY A 252 10.40 0.90 21.06
C GLY A 252 11.15 -0.29 21.64
N SER A 253 10.48 -1.15 22.41
CA SER A 253 11.06 -2.40 22.92
C SER A 253 11.47 -3.36 21.81
N PHE A 254 10.59 -3.57 20.83
CA PHE A 254 10.87 -4.42 19.68
C PHE A 254 12.05 -3.91 18.86
N ILE A 255 12.04 -2.63 18.50
CA ILE A 255 13.11 -1.96 17.75
C ILE A 255 14.45 -2.15 18.49
N GLN A 256 14.49 -1.86 19.79
CA GLN A 256 15.72 -2.02 20.58
C GLN A 256 16.19 -3.48 20.62
N GLY A 257 15.27 -4.45 20.74
CA GLY A 257 15.59 -5.87 20.70
C GLY A 257 16.26 -6.28 19.38
N MET A 258 15.65 -5.92 18.25
CA MET A 258 16.16 -6.26 16.92
C MET A 258 17.52 -5.58 16.62
N ARG A 259 17.68 -4.33 17.02
CA ARG A 259 18.97 -3.63 16.86
C ARG A 259 20.11 -4.25 17.66
N ARG A 260 19.84 -4.76 18.87
CA ARG A 260 20.84 -5.51 19.66
C ARG A 260 21.32 -6.78 18.96
N LEU A 261 20.49 -7.37 18.11
CA LEU A 261 20.83 -8.53 17.29
C LEU A 261 21.56 -8.15 15.99
N GLY A 262 21.76 -6.85 15.73
CA GLY A 262 22.47 -6.35 14.55
C GLY A 262 21.58 -6.01 13.36
N MET A 263 20.27 -6.11 13.47
CA MET A 263 19.32 -5.72 12.43
C MET A 263 19.16 -4.22 12.35
N ARG A 264 18.70 -3.72 11.19
CA ARG A 264 18.31 -2.32 10.97
C ARG A 264 16.81 -2.19 11.04
N LEU A 265 16.34 -0.99 11.36
CA LEU A 265 14.92 -0.64 11.45
C LEU A 265 14.65 0.62 10.64
N ALA A 266 13.51 0.64 9.96
CA ALA A 266 12.98 1.78 9.23
C ALA A 266 11.60 2.17 9.77
N LEU A 267 11.34 3.45 9.84
CA LEU A 267 9.99 3.98 10.05
C LEU A 267 9.42 4.34 8.69
N ASP A 268 8.30 3.72 8.35
CA ASP A 268 7.64 3.83 7.06
C ASP A 268 6.45 4.79 7.08
N ASP A 269 6.03 5.27 5.92
CA ASP A 269 4.94 6.25 5.72
C ASP A 269 5.13 7.53 6.55
N PHE A 270 6.39 7.97 6.73
CA PHE A 270 6.71 9.09 7.60
C PHE A 270 6.13 10.40 7.09
N GLY A 271 5.40 11.09 7.97
CA GLY A 271 4.70 12.35 7.71
C GLY A 271 3.21 12.19 7.44
N SER A 272 2.72 10.97 7.18
CA SER A 272 1.27 10.72 6.99
C SER A 272 0.46 10.77 8.29
N GLY A 273 1.14 10.71 9.45
CA GLY A 273 0.53 10.58 10.76
C GLY A 273 0.57 11.85 11.60
N SER A 274 1.11 11.76 12.79
CA SER A 274 1.05 12.78 13.85
C SER A 274 1.98 13.97 13.61
N SER A 275 1.52 15.18 13.89
CA SER A 275 2.25 16.44 13.70
C SER A 275 3.44 16.68 14.66
N SER A 276 3.82 15.72 15.49
CA SER A 276 4.85 15.89 16.51
C SER A 276 5.98 14.88 16.33
N PHE A 277 7.20 15.33 16.11
CA PHE A 277 8.40 14.48 16.01
C PHE A 277 8.94 13.97 17.37
N GLY A 278 8.22 14.26 18.48
CA GLY A 278 8.68 13.90 19.82
C GLY A 278 8.86 12.40 20.04
N TYR A 279 8.04 11.58 19.40
CA TYR A 279 8.09 10.11 19.50
C TYR A 279 9.34 9.51 18.84
N LEU A 280 9.94 10.17 17.83
CA LEU A 280 11.17 9.71 17.20
C LEU A 280 12.32 9.52 18.18
N LYS A 281 12.34 10.31 19.27
CA LYS A 281 13.37 10.15 20.33
C LYS A 281 13.26 8.82 21.06
N ALA A 282 12.04 8.24 21.08
CA ALA A 282 11.81 6.94 21.71
C ALA A 282 12.04 5.77 20.73
N LEU A 283 11.99 6.03 19.42
CA LEU A 283 12.19 5.04 18.36
C LEU A 283 13.62 5.15 17.79
N GLN A 284 14.46 4.22 18.16
CA GLN A 284 15.85 4.18 17.68
C GLN A 284 15.92 3.47 16.32
N VAL A 285 15.35 4.09 15.28
CA VAL A 285 15.40 3.58 13.90
C VAL A 285 16.69 3.99 13.18
N ASP A 286 16.97 3.42 12.02
CA ASP A 286 18.13 3.72 11.19
C ASP A 286 17.72 4.50 9.93
N TYR A 287 16.45 4.33 9.50
CA TYR A 287 15.91 4.98 8.30
C TYR A 287 14.56 5.62 8.59
N LEU A 288 14.28 6.74 7.89
CA LEU A 288 12.95 7.31 7.71
C LEU A 288 12.56 7.21 6.23
N LYS A 289 11.47 6.49 5.91
CA LYS A 289 10.89 6.44 4.58
C LYS A 289 9.82 7.52 4.49
N ILE A 290 10.05 8.51 3.65
CA ILE A 290 9.16 9.66 3.48
C ILE A 290 8.02 9.24 2.59
N ASP A 291 6.79 9.38 3.09
CA ASP A 291 5.57 9.00 2.40
C ASP A 291 5.48 9.66 1.01
N GLY A 292 5.07 8.87 0.05
CA GLY A 292 4.94 9.28 -1.34
C GLY A 292 4.01 10.46 -1.58
N GLN A 293 3.06 10.74 -0.67
CA GLN A 293 2.19 11.92 -0.80
C GLN A 293 2.97 13.24 -0.86
N PHE A 294 4.14 13.35 -0.17
CA PHE A 294 5.00 14.52 -0.19
C PHE A 294 6.01 14.51 -1.33
N ILE A 295 6.30 13.32 -1.88
CA ILE A 295 7.32 13.16 -2.93
C ILE A 295 6.73 13.40 -4.32
N LYS A 296 5.51 12.96 -4.59
CA LYS A 296 4.88 13.04 -5.91
C LYS A 296 4.81 14.47 -6.46
N ASP A 297 4.46 15.42 -5.62
CA ASP A 297 4.28 16.81 -6.03
C ASP A 297 5.41 17.75 -5.56
N VAL A 298 6.54 17.21 -5.07
CA VAL A 298 7.67 17.95 -4.49
C VAL A 298 8.24 19.03 -5.41
N VAL A 299 8.14 18.84 -6.72
CA VAL A 299 8.59 19.82 -7.75
C VAL A 299 7.63 20.98 -7.90
N HIS A 300 6.33 20.76 -7.70
CA HIS A 300 5.27 21.70 -8.03
C HIS A 300 4.61 22.32 -6.80
N ASP A 301 4.58 21.61 -5.67
CA ASP A 301 4.01 22.11 -4.42
C ASP A 301 5.11 22.59 -3.45
N PRO A 302 5.18 23.92 -3.19
CA PRO A 302 6.14 24.48 -2.24
C PRO A 302 5.98 23.97 -0.82
N LEU A 303 4.76 23.52 -0.42
CA LEU A 303 4.50 22.97 0.91
C LEU A 303 5.10 21.59 1.05
N ASP A 304 4.91 20.72 0.05
CA ASP A 304 5.50 19.39 0.02
C ASP A 304 7.03 19.47 0.01
N ARG A 305 7.58 20.38 -0.80
CA ARG A 305 9.02 20.65 -0.80
C ARG A 305 9.54 21.08 0.57
N ALA A 306 8.83 21.97 1.26
CA ALA A 306 9.20 22.42 2.60
C ALA A 306 9.08 21.29 3.63
N ALA A 307 8.06 20.44 3.52
CA ALA A 307 7.86 19.27 4.38
C ALA A 307 9.02 18.27 4.20
N VAL A 308 9.34 17.88 2.97
CA VAL A 308 10.45 16.94 2.67
C VAL A 308 11.77 17.48 3.21
N ARG A 309 12.07 18.78 3.00
CA ARG A 309 13.25 19.42 3.56
C ARG A 309 13.28 19.33 5.08
N CYS A 310 12.16 19.62 5.75
CA CYS A 310 12.04 19.51 7.20
C CYS A 310 12.31 18.07 7.67
N PHE A 311 11.76 17.07 6.99
CA PHE A 311 11.98 15.66 7.32
C PHE A 311 13.45 15.26 7.16
N CYS A 312 14.10 15.70 6.08
CA CYS A 312 15.53 15.46 5.87
C CYS A 312 16.39 16.15 6.94
N ASP A 313 16.04 17.36 7.36
CA ASP A 313 16.77 18.07 8.44
C ASP A 313 16.59 17.37 9.79
N VAL A 314 15.38 16.93 10.13
CA VAL A 314 15.13 16.15 11.36
C VAL A 314 15.94 14.84 11.34
N ALA A 315 15.88 14.11 10.22
CA ALA A 315 16.65 12.87 10.06
C ALA A 315 18.15 13.11 10.24
N ARG A 316 18.69 14.17 9.64
CA ARG A 316 20.11 14.55 9.74
C ARG A 316 20.53 14.84 11.17
N VAL A 317 19.72 15.60 11.92
CA VAL A 317 19.98 15.91 13.34
C VAL A 317 19.98 14.65 14.20
N MET A 318 19.13 13.67 13.85
CA MET A 318 19.03 12.40 14.55
C MET A 318 20.04 11.34 14.07
N GLY A 319 20.81 11.61 13.03
CA GLY A 319 21.75 10.66 12.43
C GLY A 319 21.08 9.53 11.64
N LEU A 320 19.85 9.76 11.15
CA LEU A 320 19.07 8.80 10.35
C LEU A 320 19.31 9.00 8.86
N LYS A 321 19.17 7.94 8.08
CA LYS A 321 19.11 8.04 6.61
C LYS A 321 17.66 8.19 6.16
N THR A 322 17.42 8.92 5.07
CA THR A 322 16.09 9.08 4.48
C THR A 322 15.94 8.25 3.21
N VAL A 323 14.72 7.78 2.94
CA VAL A 323 14.33 7.12 1.70
C VAL A 323 13.08 7.83 1.19
N GLY A 324 13.12 8.33 -0.05
CA GLY A 324 11.94 8.91 -0.72
C GLY A 324 11.20 7.83 -1.48
N GLU A 325 9.89 7.77 -1.32
CA GLU A 325 9.02 6.85 -2.03
C GLU A 325 8.39 7.51 -3.27
N PHE A 326 7.88 6.73 -4.20
CA PHE A 326 7.21 7.23 -5.41
C PHE A 326 8.04 8.24 -6.22
N VAL A 327 9.34 8.04 -6.32
CA VAL A 327 10.19 8.81 -7.25
C VAL A 327 9.97 8.26 -8.66
N GLU A 328 9.02 8.86 -9.38
CA GLU A 328 8.51 8.32 -10.64
C GLU A 328 9.20 8.92 -11.88
N ASP A 329 9.88 10.06 -11.72
CA ASP A 329 10.54 10.76 -12.83
C ASP A 329 11.85 11.46 -12.43
N ASP A 330 12.60 11.90 -13.45
CA ASP A 330 13.87 12.62 -13.27
C ASP A 330 13.71 13.97 -12.58
N PRO A 331 12.70 14.82 -12.84
CA PRO A 331 12.47 16.06 -12.11
C PRO A 331 12.36 15.87 -10.60
N ILE A 332 11.59 14.89 -10.15
CA ILE A 332 11.48 14.54 -8.73
C ILE A 332 12.85 14.13 -8.18
N LEU A 333 13.58 13.27 -8.89
CA LEU A 333 14.92 12.85 -8.48
C LEU A 333 15.88 14.03 -8.34
N GLN A 334 15.88 14.97 -9.27
CA GLN A 334 16.74 16.17 -9.23
C GLN A 334 16.39 17.05 -8.02
N GLU A 335 15.11 17.25 -7.75
CA GLU A 335 14.66 18.00 -6.58
C GLU A 335 15.14 17.37 -5.27
N LEU A 336 15.05 16.04 -5.15
CA LEU A 336 15.53 15.30 -3.97
C LEU A 336 17.06 15.34 -3.81
N LEU A 337 17.82 15.52 -4.90
CA LEU A 337 19.28 15.73 -4.83
C LEU A 337 19.66 17.08 -4.22
N GLU A 338 18.78 18.09 -4.35
CA GLU A 338 18.96 19.44 -3.79
C GLU A 338 18.53 19.55 -2.33
N LEU A 339 17.65 18.65 -1.88
CA LEU A 339 17.12 18.60 -0.51
C LEU A 339 18.01 17.77 0.42
#